data_9d1c492389e1a4a2fec763459a4da86e
#
_entry.id   9d1c492389e1a4a2fec763459a4da86e
#
_cell.length_a   1.000
_cell.length_b   1.000
_cell.length_c   1.000
_cell.angle_alpha   90.00
_cell.angle_beta   90.00
_cell.angle_gamma   90.00
#
_symmetry.space_group_name_H-M   'P 1'
#
loop_
_entity.id
_entity.type
_entity.pdbx_description
1 polymer ?
#
loop_
_entity_poly.entity_id
_entity_poly.type
_entity_poly.pdbx_seq_one_letter_code
_entity_poly.pdbx_strand_id
1 'polypeptide(L)'
;MASYSTHVDYMRKVAAAAATRKKDVEKAIHAAFGQFIDQRTVDVIVFSGMSVHQLAGALQAQPLVLKPLLACCNIAARAIERDLEIKNVDTYVPSLTATQAAAIAGYMKPFLPDVLEVPALSSIDAIYFIDKEIRKGKGQWEKRITEALSQAGKVTFKKRKFELDGEAFEIDAATPTTGKIEIGVDIKRIEARRDIHKRSDEIVNKARAFREAYPDSQFAAVIYYPFIDEHVNVQSRLRAPQIDAVVFASDGEESIESAAKHLLASLKNKGAK
;
A
#
# COMPACT_ATOMS: atom_id res chain seq x y z
N MET A 1 -9.46 16.64 0.91
CA MET A 1 -8.49 15.81 1.68
C MET A 1 -7.48 16.74 2.34
N ALA A 2 -7.05 16.48 3.59
CA ALA A 2 -6.02 17.29 4.21
C ALA A 2 -4.70 17.10 3.45
N SER A 3 -4.10 18.21 2.98
CA SER A 3 -2.76 18.21 2.40
C SER A 3 -1.77 18.05 3.54
N TYR A 4 -0.86 17.06 3.46
CA TYR A 4 0.22 16.90 4.42
C TYR A 4 1.45 17.58 3.86
N SER A 5 2.03 18.51 4.61
CA SER A 5 3.20 19.30 4.16
C SER A 5 4.45 18.44 4.00
N THR A 6 4.56 17.35 4.77
CA THR A 6 5.71 16.44 4.72
C THR A 6 5.29 14.99 4.99
N HIS A 7 6.13 14.02 4.59
CA HIS A 7 5.98 12.62 4.95
C HIS A 7 5.97 12.41 6.48
N VAL A 8 6.78 13.19 7.21
CA VAL A 8 6.84 13.15 8.69
C VAL A 8 5.51 13.52 9.32
N ASP A 9 4.84 14.56 8.80
CA ASP A 9 3.52 14.97 9.31
C ASP A 9 2.45 13.91 9.04
N TYR A 10 2.51 13.28 7.87
CA TYR A 10 1.65 12.15 7.55
C TYR A 10 1.86 11.00 8.54
N MET A 11 3.11 10.57 8.76
CA MET A 11 3.45 9.50 9.69
C MET A 11 3.02 9.81 11.12
N ARG A 12 3.19 11.06 11.58
CA ARG A 12 2.73 11.49 12.91
C ARG A 12 1.21 11.37 13.05
N LYS A 13 0.47 11.78 12.03
CA LYS A 13 -1.00 11.67 12.02
C LYS A 13 -1.46 10.21 11.97
N VAL A 14 -0.80 9.36 11.19
CA VAL A 14 -1.09 7.92 11.16
C VAL A 14 -0.83 7.29 12.52
N ALA A 15 0.28 7.62 13.18
CA ALA A 15 0.59 7.12 14.52
C ALA A 15 -0.43 7.56 15.57
N ALA A 16 -0.87 8.82 15.53
CA ALA A 16 -1.91 9.33 16.41
C ALA A 16 -3.26 8.64 16.18
N ALA A 17 -3.64 8.43 14.92
CA ALA A 17 -4.86 7.69 14.56
C ALA A 17 -4.80 6.22 15.01
N ALA A 18 -3.63 5.57 14.89
CA ALA A 18 -3.41 4.22 15.38
C ALA A 18 -3.54 4.11 16.90
N ALA A 19 -3.03 5.10 17.64
CA ALA A 19 -3.16 5.16 19.10
C ALA A 19 -4.61 5.32 19.56
N THR A 20 -5.41 6.14 18.86
CA THR A 20 -6.85 6.28 19.12
C THR A 20 -7.56 4.97 18.81
N ARG A 21 -7.32 4.39 17.63
CA ARG A 21 -7.90 3.14 17.20
C ARG A 21 -7.58 1.99 18.16
N LYS A 22 -6.35 1.91 18.68
CA LYS A 22 -5.97 0.91 19.68
C LYS A 22 -6.92 0.90 20.89
N LYS A 23 -7.25 2.08 21.42
CA LYS A 23 -8.19 2.21 22.53
C LYS A 23 -9.61 1.75 22.17
N ASP A 24 -10.06 2.06 20.94
CA ASP A 24 -11.38 1.64 20.47
C ASP A 24 -11.43 0.12 20.26
N VAL A 25 -10.36 -0.48 19.74
CA VAL A 25 -10.22 -1.93 19.60
C VAL A 25 -10.21 -2.62 20.97
N GLU A 26 -9.49 -2.09 21.96
CA GLU A 26 -9.52 -2.63 23.35
C GLU A 26 -10.93 -2.64 23.92
N LYS A 27 -11.67 -1.54 23.80
CA LYS A 27 -13.09 -1.47 24.22
C LYS A 27 -13.96 -2.51 23.48
N ALA A 28 -13.77 -2.63 22.16
CA ALA A 28 -14.51 -3.60 21.37
C ALA A 28 -14.17 -5.05 21.76
N ILE A 29 -12.91 -5.36 22.09
CA ILE A 29 -12.49 -6.66 22.59
C ILE A 29 -13.20 -6.99 23.91
N HIS A 30 -13.21 -6.07 24.87
CA HIS A 30 -13.92 -6.27 26.13
C HIS A 30 -15.42 -6.46 25.92
N ALA A 31 -16.04 -5.69 25.02
CA ALA A 31 -17.45 -5.83 24.71
C ALA A 31 -17.78 -7.16 23.98
N ALA A 32 -16.88 -7.63 23.09
CA ALA A 32 -17.06 -8.87 22.34
C ALA A 32 -16.82 -10.14 23.17
N PHE A 33 -15.79 -10.09 24.02
CA PHE A 33 -15.23 -11.27 24.68
C PHE A 33 -15.32 -11.24 26.20
N GLY A 34 -16.06 -10.30 26.82
CA GLY A 34 -16.07 -10.10 28.28
C GLY A 34 -16.23 -11.36 29.11
N GLN A 35 -17.12 -12.28 28.72
CA GLN A 35 -17.33 -13.58 29.40
C GLN A 35 -16.18 -14.60 29.19
N PHE A 36 -15.25 -14.32 28.28
CA PHE A 36 -14.07 -15.13 27.98
C PHE A 36 -12.77 -14.45 28.38
N ILE A 37 -12.86 -13.31 29.07
CA ILE A 37 -11.69 -12.59 29.60
C ILE A 37 -11.41 -13.09 31.01
N ASP A 38 -10.20 -13.65 31.17
CA ASP A 38 -9.63 -13.95 32.48
C ASP A 38 -8.83 -12.73 32.95
N GLN A 39 -9.26 -12.15 34.08
CA GLN A 39 -8.63 -10.99 34.68
C GLN A 39 -7.42 -11.42 35.50
N ARG A 40 -6.24 -11.20 34.94
CA ARG A 40 -4.94 -11.42 35.58
C ARG A 40 -4.23 -10.08 35.78
N THR A 41 -2.91 -10.10 35.90
CA THR A 41 -2.08 -8.89 35.84
C THR A 41 -2.32 -8.12 34.52
N VAL A 42 -2.62 -8.86 33.45
CA VAL A 42 -3.05 -8.37 32.14
C VAL A 42 -4.28 -9.17 31.74
N ASP A 43 -5.30 -8.53 31.21
CA ASP A 43 -6.50 -9.20 30.73
C ASP A 43 -6.20 -10.12 29.55
N VAL A 44 -6.66 -11.38 29.62
CA VAL A 44 -6.37 -12.44 28.67
C VAL A 44 -7.67 -13.00 28.12
N ILE A 45 -7.82 -13.07 26.80
CA ILE A 45 -8.94 -13.74 26.15
C ILE A 45 -8.65 -15.25 26.10
N VAL A 46 -9.55 -16.09 26.57
CA VAL A 46 -9.47 -17.55 26.52
C VAL A 46 -10.28 -18.06 25.34
N PHE A 47 -9.60 -18.36 24.23
CA PHE A 47 -10.25 -18.86 23.02
C PHE A 47 -10.50 -20.38 23.04
N SER A 48 -9.72 -21.15 23.81
CA SER A 48 -9.82 -22.61 23.86
C SER A 48 -11.20 -23.12 24.24
N GLY A 49 -11.88 -22.44 25.19
CA GLY A 49 -13.24 -22.76 25.63
C GLY A 49 -14.36 -22.16 24.77
N MET A 50 -14.03 -21.35 23.75
CA MET A 50 -15.01 -20.64 22.94
C MET A 50 -15.48 -21.50 21.76
N SER A 51 -16.78 -21.70 21.60
CA SER A 51 -17.36 -22.35 20.42
C SER A 51 -17.32 -21.44 19.19
N VAL A 52 -17.43 -22.02 17.99
CA VAL A 52 -17.56 -21.27 16.73
C VAL A 52 -18.79 -20.34 16.77
N HIS A 53 -19.88 -20.77 17.37
CA HIS A 53 -21.11 -19.96 17.49
C HIS A 53 -20.89 -18.72 18.37
N GLN A 54 -20.19 -18.88 19.49
CA GLN A 54 -19.86 -17.78 20.39
C GLN A 54 -18.91 -16.79 19.72
N LEU A 55 -17.89 -17.28 18.99
CA LEU A 55 -17.00 -16.44 18.19
C LEU A 55 -17.77 -15.68 17.11
N ALA A 56 -18.69 -16.34 16.40
CA ALA A 56 -19.55 -15.70 15.40
C ALA A 56 -20.40 -14.57 16.01
N GLY A 57 -21.01 -14.82 17.16
CA GLY A 57 -21.77 -13.80 17.91
C GLY A 57 -20.92 -12.59 18.30
N ALA A 58 -19.69 -12.84 18.76
CA ALA A 58 -18.73 -11.77 19.08
C ALA A 58 -18.35 -10.93 17.85
N LEU A 59 -18.06 -11.58 16.71
CA LEU A 59 -17.75 -10.91 15.44
C LEU A 59 -18.93 -10.09 14.91
N GLN A 60 -20.14 -10.57 15.05
CA GLN A 60 -21.34 -9.87 14.62
C GLN A 60 -21.66 -8.67 15.52
N ALA A 61 -21.54 -8.83 16.84
CA ALA A 61 -21.80 -7.77 17.80
C ALA A 61 -20.72 -6.66 17.76
N GLN A 62 -19.47 -7.03 17.52
CA GLN A 62 -18.31 -6.12 17.49
C GLN A 62 -17.43 -6.39 16.28
N PRO A 63 -17.85 -5.98 15.06
CA PRO A 63 -17.08 -6.24 13.83
C PRO A 63 -15.67 -5.64 13.81
N LEU A 64 -15.41 -4.66 14.67
CA LEU A 64 -14.09 -4.02 14.83
C LEU A 64 -13.00 -5.04 15.24
N VAL A 65 -13.36 -6.11 15.95
CA VAL A 65 -12.41 -7.14 16.42
C VAL A 65 -11.98 -8.11 15.32
N LEU A 66 -12.66 -8.13 14.16
CA LEU A 66 -12.32 -9.06 13.08
C LEU A 66 -10.90 -8.85 12.54
N LYS A 67 -10.53 -7.61 12.25
CA LYS A 67 -9.19 -7.29 11.69
C LYS A 67 -8.04 -7.72 12.61
N PRO A 68 -8.03 -7.34 13.91
CA PRO A 68 -6.99 -7.81 14.81
C PRO A 68 -6.93 -9.34 14.92
N LEU A 69 -8.06 -10.04 14.93
CA LEU A 69 -8.08 -11.49 14.98
C LEU A 69 -7.50 -12.13 13.69
N LEU A 70 -7.90 -11.64 12.52
CA LEU A 70 -7.32 -12.09 11.26
C LEU A 70 -5.80 -11.85 11.21
N ALA A 71 -5.36 -10.69 11.69
CA ALA A 71 -3.95 -10.36 11.77
C ALA A 71 -3.19 -11.29 12.74
N CYS A 72 -3.78 -11.61 13.89
CA CYS A 72 -3.22 -12.56 14.84
C CYS A 72 -3.05 -13.97 14.25
N CYS A 73 -4.03 -14.41 13.45
CA CYS A 73 -4.00 -15.69 12.76
C CYS A 73 -3.15 -15.69 11.48
N ASN A 74 -2.55 -14.55 11.11
CA ASN A 74 -1.88 -14.35 9.82
C ASN A 74 -2.76 -14.67 8.60
N ILE A 75 -4.06 -14.38 8.71
CA ILE A 75 -5.04 -14.60 7.64
C ILE A 75 -5.29 -13.27 6.92
N ALA A 76 -5.02 -13.23 5.62
CA ALA A 76 -5.34 -12.06 4.81
C ALA A 76 -6.87 -11.94 4.63
N ALA A 77 -7.44 -10.75 4.87
CA ALA A 77 -8.88 -10.52 4.68
C ALA A 77 -9.34 -10.84 3.25
N ARG A 78 -8.49 -10.61 2.23
CA ARG A 78 -8.76 -10.99 0.84
C ARG A 78 -8.80 -12.50 0.61
N ALA A 79 -8.11 -13.31 1.44
CA ALA A 79 -8.25 -14.75 1.39
C ALA A 79 -9.66 -15.17 1.86
N ILE A 80 -10.14 -14.58 2.95
CA ILE A 80 -11.52 -14.77 3.41
C ILE A 80 -12.53 -14.37 2.32
N GLU A 81 -12.34 -13.21 1.67
CA GLU A 81 -13.22 -12.75 0.60
C GLU A 81 -13.28 -13.74 -0.58
N ARG A 82 -12.13 -14.30 -0.95
CA ARG A 82 -12.01 -15.26 -2.04
C ARG A 82 -12.57 -16.64 -1.65
N ASP A 83 -12.15 -17.16 -0.49
CA ASP A 83 -12.38 -18.56 -0.11
C ASP A 83 -13.82 -18.79 0.40
N LEU A 84 -14.45 -17.76 0.98
CA LEU A 84 -15.83 -17.79 1.45
C LEU A 84 -16.81 -17.00 0.55
N GLU A 85 -16.34 -16.41 -0.55
CA GLU A 85 -17.14 -15.59 -1.48
C GLU A 85 -17.86 -14.41 -0.80
N ILE A 86 -17.26 -13.87 0.27
CA ILE A 86 -17.76 -12.73 1.06
C ILE A 86 -17.10 -11.46 0.59
N LYS A 87 -17.85 -10.38 0.38
CA LYS A 87 -17.30 -9.08 -0.03
C LYS A 87 -17.16 -8.11 1.15
N ASN A 88 -16.25 -7.13 1.01
CA ASN A 88 -16.06 -6.04 1.96
C ASN A 88 -15.57 -6.46 3.36
N VAL A 89 -14.83 -7.54 3.46
CA VAL A 89 -14.15 -7.96 4.71
C VAL A 89 -12.88 -7.14 4.92
N ASP A 90 -12.17 -6.75 3.83
CA ASP A 90 -10.96 -5.93 3.91
C ASP A 90 -11.24 -4.44 4.20
N THR A 91 -12.06 -4.17 5.20
CA THR A 91 -12.38 -2.84 5.72
C THR A 91 -11.98 -2.74 7.19
N TYR A 92 -11.93 -1.51 7.75
CA TYR A 92 -11.62 -1.34 9.18
C TYR A 92 -12.76 -1.77 10.12
N VAL A 93 -13.99 -1.63 9.66
CA VAL A 93 -15.21 -2.07 10.36
C VAL A 93 -16.11 -2.74 9.32
N PRO A 94 -16.00 -4.06 9.12
CA PRO A 94 -16.86 -4.77 8.17
C PRO A 94 -18.30 -4.83 8.71
N SER A 95 -19.27 -4.85 7.79
CA SER A 95 -20.66 -5.18 8.13
C SER A 95 -20.87 -6.67 7.84
N LEU A 96 -21.20 -7.46 8.85
CA LEU A 96 -21.33 -8.90 8.75
C LEU A 96 -22.77 -9.33 9.05
N THR A 97 -23.33 -10.14 8.17
CA THR A 97 -24.54 -10.91 8.49
C THR A 97 -24.22 -12.06 9.44
N ALA A 98 -25.22 -12.63 10.11
CA ALA A 98 -25.02 -13.78 11.00
C ALA A 98 -24.37 -14.97 10.27
N THR A 99 -24.80 -15.25 9.01
CA THR A 99 -24.23 -16.31 8.18
C THR A 99 -22.76 -16.05 7.84
N GLN A 100 -22.42 -14.81 7.48
CA GLN A 100 -21.04 -14.43 7.18
C GLN A 100 -20.15 -14.51 8.43
N ALA A 101 -20.64 -14.04 9.58
CA ALA A 101 -19.92 -14.14 10.84
C ALA A 101 -19.66 -15.60 11.24
N ALA A 102 -20.66 -16.50 11.05
CA ALA A 102 -20.51 -17.92 11.31
C ALA A 102 -19.48 -18.58 10.39
N ALA A 103 -19.51 -18.28 9.08
CA ALA A 103 -18.54 -18.79 8.11
C ALA A 103 -17.13 -18.34 8.44
N ILE A 104 -16.93 -17.05 8.72
CA ILE A 104 -15.63 -16.48 9.10
C ILE A 104 -15.13 -17.08 10.42
N ALA A 105 -16.00 -17.21 11.42
CA ALA A 105 -15.65 -17.82 12.70
C ALA A 105 -15.21 -19.28 12.54
N GLY A 106 -15.94 -20.06 11.73
CA GLY A 106 -15.56 -21.44 11.40
C GLY A 106 -14.22 -21.54 10.69
N TYR A 107 -13.97 -20.64 9.73
CA TYR A 107 -12.71 -20.60 9.00
C TYR A 107 -11.51 -20.26 9.90
N MET A 108 -11.64 -19.27 10.79
CA MET A 108 -10.52 -18.76 11.56
C MET A 108 -10.29 -19.50 12.89
N LYS A 109 -11.32 -20.13 13.47
CA LYS A 109 -11.25 -20.78 14.80
C LYS A 109 -10.07 -21.75 14.97
N PRO A 110 -9.70 -22.59 13.98
CA PRO A 110 -8.55 -23.49 14.09
C PRO A 110 -7.19 -22.80 14.19
N PHE A 111 -7.09 -21.52 13.82
CA PHE A 111 -5.86 -20.74 13.82
C PHE A 111 -5.73 -19.83 15.03
N LEU A 112 -6.76 -19.71 15.86
CA LEU A 112 -6.68 -18.90 17.08
C LEU A 112 -5.83 -19.60 18.13
N PRO A 113 -4.98 -18.85 18.87
CA PRO A 113 -4.27 -19.40 20.03
C PRO A 113 -5.25 -19.75 21.15
N ASP A 114 -4.84 -20.61 22.08
CA ASP A 114 -5.66 -20.95 23.24
C ASP A 114 -5.99 -19.72 24.09
N VAL A 115 -5.00 -18.84 24.26
CA VAL A 115 -5.11 -17.60 25.03
C VAL A 115 -4.38 -16.48 24.33
N LEU A 116 -4.85 -15.25 24.50
CA LEU A 116 -4.21 -14.06 23.95
C LEU A 116 -4.46 -12.83 24.84
N GLU A 117 -3.42 -12.08 25.13
CA GLU A 117 -3.53 -10.83 25.88
C GLU A 117 -4.27 -9.75 25.09
N VAL A 118 -5.19 -9.05 25.74
CA VAL A 118 -5.96 -7.95 25.14
C VAL A 118 -5.03 -6.85 24.61
N PRO A 119 -4.01 -6.38 25.36
CA PRO A 119 -3.06 -5.38 24.85
C PRO A 119 -2.22 -5.87 23.67
N ALA A 120 -1.91 -7.17 23.61
CA ALA A 120 -1.18 -7.75 22.47
C ALA A 120 -2.04 -7.69 21.20
N LEU A 121 -3.30 -8.11 21.27
CA LEU A 121 -4.23 -8.10 20.15
C LEU A 121 -4.49 -6.67 19.63
N SER A 122 -4.71 -5.70 20.52
CA SER A 122 -4.90 -4.29 20.13
C SER A 122 -3.63 -3.67 19.52
N SER A 123 -2.44 -4.09 19.98
CA SER A 123 -1.15 -3.67 19.42
C SER A 123 -0.92 -4.22 18.03
N ILE A 124 -1.28 -5.48 17.78
CA ILE A 124 -1.25 -6.11 16.45
C ILE A 124 -2.13 -5.29 15.48
N ASP A 125 -3.37 -4.94 15.86
CA ASP A 125 -4.25 -4.12 15.03
C ASP A 125 -3.62 -2.75 14.72
N ALA A 126 -3.04 -2.08 15.71
CA ALA A 126 -2.40 -0.78 15.52
C ALA A 126 -1.23 -0.85 14.52
N ILE A 127 -0.41 -1.90 14.57
CA ILE A 127 0.69 -2.12 13.61
C ILE A 127 0.13 -2.34 12.19
N TYR A 128 -0.88 -3.19 12.04
CA TYR A 128 -1.52 -3.42 10.75
C TYR A 128 -2.20 -2.17 10.19
N PHE A 129 -2.83 -1.37 11.06
CA PHE A 129 -3.43 -0.09 10.68
C PHE A 129 -2.36 0.86 10.12
N ILE A 130 -1.23 1.02 10.83
CA ILE A 130 -0.12 1.87 10.39
C ILE A 130 0.41 1.41 9.02
N ASP A 131 0.68 0.12 8.86
CA ASP A 131 1.17 -0.43 7.59
C ASP A 131 0.18 -0.20 6.43
N LYS A 132 -1.12 -0.42 6.67
CA LYS A 132 -2.16 -0.18 5.66
C LYS A 132 -2.26 1.30 5.27
N GLU A 133 -2.21 2.23 6.24
CA GLU A 133 -2.26 3.66 5.96
C GLU A 133 -0.97 4.14 5.24
N ILE A 134 0.20 3.62 5.61
CA ILE A 134 1.45 3.91 4.88
C ILE A 134 1.34 3.47 3.41
N ARG A 135 0.86 2.25 3.16
CA ARG A 135 0.68 1.75 1.77
C ARG A 135 -0.32 2.61 1.00
N LYS A 136 -1.40 3.03 1.65
CA LYS A 136 -2.39 3.94 1.05
C LYS A 136 -1.79 5.31 0.73
N GLY A 137 -0.96 5.86 1.61
CA GLY A 137 -0.22 7.10 1.35
C GLY A 137 0.72 7.00 0.15
N LYS A 138 1.42 5.86 0.00
CA LYS A 138 2.27 5.59 -1.18
C LYS A 138 1.46 5.60 -2.48
N GLY A 139 0.34 4.90 -2.52
CA GLY A 139 -0.54 4.89 -3.69
C GLY A 139 -1.12 6.27 -4.03
N GLN A 140 -1.39 7.12 -3.03
CA GLN A 140 -1.82 8.49 -3.26
C GLN A 140 -0.71 9.35 -3.89
N TRP A 141 0.55 9.17 -3.48
CA TRP A 141 1.67 9.90 -4.07
C TRP A 141 1.86 9.53 -5.55
N GLU A 142 1.84 8.24 -5.90
CA GLU A 142 1.89 7.78 -7.29
C GLU A 142 0.75 8.37 -8.14
N LYS A 143 -0.45 8.39 -7.59
CA LYS A 143 -1.61 8.99 -8.27
C LYS A 143 -1.41 10.50 -8.52
N ARG A 144 -0.91 11.25 -7.53
CA ARG A 144 -0.62 12.69 -7.68
C ARG A 144 0.46 12.96 -8.72
N ILE A 145 1.51 12.12 -8.80
CA ILE A 145 2.52 12.22 -9.88
C ILE A 145 1.86 12.00 -11.25
N THR A 146 1.02 10.97 -11.38
CA THR A 146 0.33 10.66 -12.65
C THR A 146 -0.61 11.80 -13.07
N GLU A 147 -1.32 12.41 -12.12
CA GLU A 147 -2.18 13.57 -12.35
C GLU A 147 -1.35 14.80 -12.77
N ALA A 148 -0.22 15.07 -12.10
CA ALA A 148 0.66 16.18 -12.45
C ALA A 148 1.31 16.02 -13.84
N LEU A 149 1.71 14.79 -14.22
CA LEU A 149 2.17 14.48 -15.56
C LEU A 149 1.09 14.75 -16.60
N SER A 150 -0.15 14.37 -16.32
CA SER A 150 -1.27 14.59 -17.23
C SER A 150 -1.57 16.08 -17.42
N GLN A 151 -1.54 16.86 -16.34
CA GLN A 151 -1.75 18.32 -16.38
C GLN A 151 -0.60 19.02 -17.12
N ALA A 152 0.65 18.73 -16.79
CA ALA A 152 1.82 19.35 -17.40
C ALA A 152 1.96 19.00 -18.89
N GLY A 153 1.62 17.76 -19.27
CA GLY A 153 1.70 17.27 -20.64
C GLY A 153 0.48 17.63 -21.50
N LYS A 154 -0.63 18.06 -20.88
CA LYS A 154 -1.93 18.25 -21.54
C LYS A 154 -2.42 16.98 -22.28
N VAL A 155 -2.01 15.82 -21.80
CA VAL A 155 -2.38 14.48 -22.28
C VAL A 155 -2.65 13.57 -21.09
N THR A 156 -3.47 12.56 -21.30
CA THR A 156 -3.80 11.64 -20.19
C THR A 156 -2.70 10.59 -20.01
N PHE A 157 -2.16 10.53 -18.80
CA PHE A 157 -1.34 9.41 -18.35
C PHE A 157 -2.17 8.46 -17.52
N LYS A 158 -1.98 7.14 -17.74
CA LYS A 158 -2.63 6.08 -16.94
C LYS A 158 -1.67 4.91 -16.74
N LYS A 159 -1.92 4.16 -15.69
CA LYS A 159 -1.29 2.86 -15.46
C LYS A 159 -1.62 1.93 -16.63
N ARG A 160 -0.59 1.29 -17.18
CA ARG A 160 -0.73 0.33 -18.29
C ARG A 160 0.12 -0.91 -18.05
N LYS A 161 -0.29 -2.01 -18.67
CA LYS A 161 0.50 -3.25 -18.74
C LYS A 161 0.97 -3.46 -20.16
N PHE A 162 2.13 -4.12 -20.31
CA PHE A 162 2.62 -4.65 -21.55
C PHE A 162 3.24 -6.04 -21.29
N GLU A 163 3.38 -6.81 -22.33
CA GLU A 163 3.97 -8.15 -22.28
C GLU A 163 5.21 -8.21 -23.16
N LEU A 164 6.22 -8.92 -22.70
CA LEU A 164 7.42 -9.26 -23.45
C LEU A 164 7.79 -10.71 -23.12
N ASP A 165 7.93 -11.55 -24.13
CA ASP A 165 8.29 -12.97 -24.01
C ASP A 165 7.44 -13.77 -23.01
N GLY A 166 6.14 -13.42 -22.90
CA GLY A 166 5.19 -14.06 -21.98
C GLY A 166 5.26 -13.54 -20.55
N GLU A 167 6.12 -12.57 -20.26
CA GLU A 167 6.17 -11.87 -18.96
C GLU A 167 5.38 -10.56 -19.00
N ALA A 168 4.52 -10.35 -18.02
CA ALA A 168 3.71 -9.15 -17.89
C ALA A 168 4.40 -8.07 -17.05
N PHE A 169 4.57 -6.89 -17.62
CA PHE A 169 5.14 -5.71 -16.97
C PHE A 169 4.07 -4.64 -16.75
N GLU A 170 4.21 -3.86 -15.69
CA GLU A 170 3.32 -2.75 -15.37
C GLU A 170 4.09 -1.42 -15.38
N ILE A 171 3.57 -0.44 -16.12
CA ILE A 171 4.04 0.96 -16.15
C ILE A 171 3.06 1.80 -15.34
N ASP A 172 3.58 2.57 -14.37
CA ASP A 172 2.75 3.33 -13.44
C ASP A 172 2.03 4.50 -14.09
N ALA A 173 2.67 5.16 -15.07
CA ALA A 173 2.05 6.21 -15.87
C ALA A 173 2.51 6.12 -17.33
N ALA A 174 1.59 5.93 -18.26
CA ALA A 174 1.88 5.81 -19.68
C ALA A 174 0.90 6.60 -20.55
N THR A 175 1.39 7.08 -21.68
CA THR A 175 0.60 7.75 -22.71
C THR A 175 1.04 7.27 -24.11
N PRO A 176 0.13 7.18 -25.09
CA PRO A 176 -1.32 7.28 -24.97
C PRO A 176 -1.91 6.14 -24.10
N THR A 177 -3.15 6.32 -23.66
CA THR A 177 -3.83 5.36 -22.75
C THR A 177 -4.24 4.05 -23.42
N THR A 178 -4.20 4.01 -24.76
CA THR A 178 -4.50 2.83 -25.61
C THR A 178 -3.52 2.79 -26.79
N GLY A 179 -3.38 1.64 -27.42
CA GLY A 179 -2.45 1.46 -28.54
C GLY A 179 -0.96 1.39 -28.13
N LYS A 180 -0.05 1.75 -29.05
CA LYS A 180 1.40 1.79 -28.77
C LYS A 180 1.68 2.83 -27.69
N ILE A 181 2.46 2.47 -26.68
CA ILE A 181 2.90 3.43 -25.64
C ILE A 181 4.01 4.30 -26.26
N GLU A 182 3.91 5.61 -26.14
CA GLU A 182 4.92 6.56 -26.59
C GLU A 182 5.83 7.01 -25.45
N ILE A 183 5.25 7.23 -24.27
CA ILE A 183 5.99 7.61 -23.05
C ILE A 183 5.54 6.68 -21.93
N GLY A 184 6.50 5.98 -21.32
CA GLY A 184 6.32 5.19 -20.11
C GLY A 184 7.10 5.82 -18.94
N VAL A 185 6.44 5.95 -17.78
CA VAL A 185 7.05 6.49 -16.56
C VAL A 185 6.87 5.48 -15.43
N ASP A 186 8.00 5.06 -14.84
CA ASP A 186 8.03 4.26 -13.62
C ASP A 186 8.12 5.19 -12.41
N ILE A 187 7.29 4.95 -11.39
CA ILE A 187 7.17 5.81 -10.21
C ILE A 187 7.57 5.01 -8.99
N LYS A 188 8.70 5.36 -8.34
CA LYS A 188 9.25 4.59 -7.22
C LYS A 188 9.47 5.43 -5.97
N ARG A 189 9.03 4.89 -4.83
CA ARG A 189 9.42 5.39 -3.51
C ARG A 189 10.55 4.53 -2.94
N ILE A 190 11.69 5.17 -2.67
CA ILE A 190 12.85 4.58 -2.02
C ILE A 190 13.00 5.28 -0.67
N GLU A 191 12.50 4.68 0.40
CA GLU A 191 12.45 5.31 1.73
C GLU A 191 13.65 4.95 2.60
N ALA A 192 14.40 3.91 2.23
CA ALA A 192 15.57 3.46 2.97
C ALA A 192 16.78 3.26 2.04
N ARG A 193 17.97 3.61 2.55
CA ARG A 193 19.25 3.44 1.82
C ARG A 193 19.47 2.00 1.34
N ARG A 194 19.12 1.02 2.17
CA ARG A 194 19.27 -0.41 1.83
C ARG A 194 18.48 -0.85 0.59
N ASP A 195 17.42 -0.12 0.23
CA ASP A 195 16.54 -0.48 -0.88
C ASP A 195 17.00 0.12 -2.23
N ILE A 196 18.00 1.01 -2.23
CA ILE A 196 18.48 1.71 -3.44
C ILE A 196 18.84 0.72 -4.53
N HIS A 197 19.67 -0.29 -4.23
CA HIS A 197 20.15 -1.26 -5.22
C HIS A 197 18.97 -1.99 -5.86
N LYS A 198 18.14 -2.64 -5.04
CA LYS A 198 16.98 -3.40 -5.51
C LYS A 198 16.05 -2.55 -6.37
N ARG A 199 15.73 -1.32 -5.90
CA ARG A 199 14.78 -0.46 -6.60
C ARG A 199 15.36 0.13 -7.89
N SER A 200 16.64 0.44 -7.91
CA SER A 200 17.31 0.87 -9.15
C SER A 200 17.36 -0.26 -10.18
N ASP A 201 17.67 -1.49 -9.77
CA ASP A 201 17.70 -2.64 -10.65
C ASP A 201 16.30 -2.95 -11.23
N GLU A 202 15.24 -2.84 -10.41
CA GLU A 202 13.85 -2.97 -10.88
C GLU A 202 13.52 -1.96 -11.99
N ILE A 203 13.93 -0.68 -11.83
CA ILE A 203 13.71 0.37 -12.83
C ILE A 203 14.49 0.06 -14.11
N VAL A 204 15.78 -0.29 -14.01
CA VAL A 204 16.63 -0.58 -15.17
C VAL A 204 16.12 -1.79 -15.96
N ASN A 205 15.72 -2.87 -15.26
CA ASN A 205 15.17 -4.07 -15.91
C ASN A 205 13.85 -3.75 -16.61
N LYS A 206 12.96 -2.98 -15.98
CA LYS A 206 11.70 -2.54 -16.58
C LYS A 206 11.94 -1.64 -17.80
N ALA A 207 12.91 -0.73 -17.73
CA ALA A 207 13.29 0.14 -18.84
C ALA A 207 13.80 -0.67 -20.04
N ARG A 208 14.59 -1.72 -19.78
CA ARG A 208 15.08 -2.62 -20.82
C ARG A 208 13.93 -3.35 -21.52
N ALA A 209 13.07 -4.01 -20.75
CA ALA A 209 11.90 -4.70 -21.29
C ALA A 209 10.97 -3.73 -22.05
N PHE A 210 10.78 -2.51 -21.53
CA PHE A 210 9.96 -1.49 -22.19
C PHE A 210 10.54 -1.07 -23.55
N ARG A 211 11.86 -0.85 -23.62
CA ARG A 211 12.53 -0.48 -24.88
C ARG A 211 12.56 -1.60 -25.90
N GLU A 212 12.61 -2.85 -25.44
CA GLU A 212 12.51 -4.00 -26.32
C GLU A 212 11.11 -4.13 -26.92
N ALA A 213 10.06 -3.97 -26.11
CA ALA A 213 8.67 -3.96 -26.57
C ALA A 213 8.31 -2.72 -27.41
N TYR A 214 8.93 -1.57 -27.13
CA TYR A 214 8.64 -0.27 -27.76
C TYR A 214 9.94 0.49 -28.07
N PRO A 215 10.68 0.13 -29.14
CA PRO A 215 12.01 0.70 -29.44
C PRO A 215 12.04 2.23 -29.62
N ASP A 216 10.98 2.79 -30.22
CA ASP A 216 10.89 4.24 -30.51
C ASP A 216 10.27 5.05 -29.37
N SER A 217 9.88 4.41 -28.26
CA SER A 217 9.18 5.06 -27.16
C SER A 217 10.16 5.58 -26.10
N GLN A 218 9.74 6.52 -25.29
CA GLN A 218 10.57 7.10 -24.23
C GLN A 218 10.24 6.50 -22.88
N PHE A 219 11.26 6.18 -22.09
CA PHE A 219 11.10 5.68 -20.72
C PHE A 219 11.75 6.62 -19.71
N ALA A 220 11.01 6.97 -18.65
CA ALA A 220 11.50 7.84 -17.60
C ALA A 220 11.15 7.29 -16.21
N ALA A 221 11.82 7.84 -15.17
CA ALA A 221 11.55 7.49 -13.80
C ALA A 221 11.30 8.74 -12.93
N VAL A 222 10.30 8.67 -12.06
CA VAL A 222 10.05 9.64 -10.98
C VAL A 222 10.34 8.96 -9.65
N ILE A 223 11.25 9.52 -8.86
CA ILE A 223 11.75 8.87 -7.65
C ILE A 223 11.50 9.77 -6.43
N TYR A 224 10.88 9.18 -5.40
CA TYR A 224 10.97 9.72 -4.05
C TYR A 224 12.19 9.10 -3.36
N TYR A 225 13.10 9.98 -2.90
CA TYR A 225 14.24 9.58 -2.08
C TYR A 225 14.58 10.70 -1.10
N PRO A 226 14.43 10.49 0.22
CA PRO A 226 14.49 11.57 1.21
C PRO A 226 15.92 12.06 1.50
N PHE A 227 16.95 11.35 1.02
CA PHE A 227 18.36 11.71 1.25
C PHE A 227 18.89 12.50 0.06
N ILE A 228 18.70 13.83 0.10
CA ILE A 228 18.97 14.73 -1.04
C ILE A 228 20.43 14.68 -1.48
N ASP A 229 21.36 14.63 -0.54
CA ASP A 229 22.81 14.59 -0.83
C ASP A 229 23.22 13.32 -1.62
N GLU A 230 22.40 12.30 -1.59
CA GLU A 230 22.63 11.02 -2.27
C GLU A 230 21.88 10.88 -3.61
N HIS A 231 21.12 11.91 -4.05
CA HIS A 231 20.40 11.87 -5.34
C HIS A 231 21.35 11.60 -6.51
N VAL A 232 22.57 12.12 -6.48
CA VAL A 232 23.59 11.88 -7.50
C VAL A 232 23.94 10.39 -7.59
N ASN A 233 24.01 9.69 -6.47
CA ASN A 233 24.30 8.26 -6.43
C ASN A 233 23.17 7.44 -7.07
N VAL A 234 21.90 7.79 -6.79
CA VAL A 234 20.73 7.15 -7.41
C VAL A 234 20.70 7.44 -8.91
N GLN A 235 20.93 8.69 -9.31
CA GLN A 235 21.01 9.06 -10.74
C GLN A 235 22.11 8.30 -11.47
N SER A 236 23.29 8.13 -10.87
CA SER A 236 24.41 7.43 -11.52
C SER A 236 24.07 5.95 -11.78
N ARG A 237 23.33 5.29 -10.88
CA ARG A 237 22.85 3.91 -11.06
C ARG A 237 21.79 3.77 -12.15
N LEU A 238 21.02 4.82 -12.38
CA LEU A 238 19.96 4.87 -13.41
C LEU A 238 20.46 5.44 -14.74
N ARG A 239 21.78 5.62 -14.91
CA ARG A 239 22.40 5.96 -16.20
C ARG A 239 22.44 4.73 -17.10
N ALA A 240 21.31 4.37 -17.65
CA ALA A 240 21.18 3.31 -18.63
C ALA A 240 20.66 3.91 -19.95
N PRO A 241 21.10 3.42 -21.13
CA PRO A 241 20.67 3.98 -22.41
C PRO A 241 19.16 3.86 -22.65
N GLN A 242 18.50 2.96 -21.93
CA GLN A 242 17.04 2.74 -21.99
C GLN A 242 16.24 3.76 -21.18
N ILE A 243 16.89 4.56 -20.32
CA ILE A 243 16.23 5.56 -19.47
C ILE A 243 16.52 6.96 -20.01
N ASP A 244 15.47 7.66 -20.46
CA ASP A 244 15.60 8.98 -21.06
C ASP A 244 15.69 10.10 -20.05
N ALA A 245 14.99 9.99 -18.92
CA ALA A 245 14.98 10.98 -17.87
C ALA A 245 14.75 10.36 -16.48
N VAL A 246 15.40 10.94 -15.49
CA VAL A 246 15.20 10.63 -14.06
C VAL A 246 14.99 11.94 -13.32
N VAL A 247 13.89 12.05 -12.60
CA VAL A 247 13.58 13.20 -11.75
C VAL A 247 13.24 12.76 -10.34
N PHE A 248 13.44 13.66 -9.37
CA PHE A 248 13.09 13.43 -7.97
C PHE A 248 11.89 14.29 -7.59
N ALA A 249 10.96 13.71 -6.82
CA ALA A 249 9.85 14.44 -6.25
C ALA A 249 9.68 14.09 -4.77
N SER A 250 9.41 15.09 -3.94
CA SER A 250 9.00 14.91 -2.54
C SER A 250 7.47 14.72 -2.44
N ASP A 251 6.94 14.69 -1.22
CA ASP A 251 5.49 14.61 -0.98
C ASP A 251 4.76 15.96 -1.20
N GLY A 252 5.52 17.08 -1.31
CA GLY A 252 4.96 18.40 -1.53
C GLY A 252 4.39 18.58 -2.94
N GLU A 253 3.30 19.32 -3.05
CA GLU A 253 2.60 19.55 -4.32
C GLU A 253 3.50 20.28 -5.34
N GLU A 254 4.16 21.33 -4.88
CA GLU A 254 5.10 22.13 -5.69
C GLU A 254 6.26 21.27 -6.24
N SER A 255 6.80 20.35 -5.43
CA SER A 255 7.84 19.41 -5.85
C SER A 255 7.34 18.43 -6.90
N ILE A 256 6.12 17.92 -6.74
CA ILE A 256 5.47 17.00 -7.68
C ILE A 256 5.24 17.69 -9.03
N GLU A 257 4.70 18.91 -9.02
CA GLU A 257 4.47 19.68 -10.26
C GLU A 257 5.78 20.03 -10.96
N SER A 258 6.78 20.46 -10.20
CA SER A 258 8.11 20.78 -10.75
C SER A 258 8.75 19.54 -11.38
N ALA A 259 8.71 18.40 -10.71
CA ALA A 259 9.23 17.15 -11.24
C ALA A 259 8.53 16.73 -12.54
N ALA A 260 7.20 16.83 -12.60
CA ALA A 260 6.43 16.50 -13.80
C ALA A 260 6.79 17.41 -14.99
N LYS A 261 6.90 18.74 -14.76
CA LYS A 261 7.30 19.71 -15.79
C LYS A 261 8.73 19.45 -16.30
N HIS A 262 9.67 19.20 -15.38
CA HIS A 262 11.08 18.91 -15.73
C HIS A 262 11.21 17.60 -16.51
N LEU A 263 10.51 16.55 -16.11
CA LEU A 263 10.54 15.26 -16.80
C LEU A 263 10.07 15.41 -18.25
N LEU A 264 8.91 16.04 -18.46
CA LEU A 264 8.36 16.21 -19.80
C LEU A 264 9.21 17.13 -20.68
N ALA A 265 9.82 18.17 -20.11
CA ALA A 265 10.77 19.03 -20.83
C ALA A 265 12.02 18.24 -21.28
N SER A 266 12.55 17.38 -20.39
CA SER A 266 13.71 16.53 -20.71
C SER A 266 13.42 15.53 -21.83
N LEU A 267 12.22 14.95 -21.86
CA LEU A 267 11.79 14.02 -22.91
C LEU A 267 11.63 14.73 -24.27
N LYS A 268 11.03 15.92 -24.31
CA LYS A 268 10.89 16.71 -25.53
C LYS A 268 12.23 17.06 -26.18
N ASN A 269 13.22 17.44 -25.37
CA ASN A 269 14.56 17.81 -25.85
C ASN A 269 15.33 16.61 -26.44
N LYS A 270 15.03 15.38 -26.05
CA LYS A 270 15.65 14.17 -26.62
C LYS A 270 14.96 13.70 -27.92
N GLY A 271 13.67 13.97 -28.08
CA GLY A 271 12.92 13.64 -29.29
C GLY A 271 13.18 14.59 -30.47
N ALA A 272 13.89 15.69 -30.24
CA ALA A 272 14.25 16.70 -31.26
C ALA A 272 15.68 16.51 -31.85
N LYS A 273 16.36 15.44 -31.49
CA LYS A 273 17.67 15.04 -32.04
C LYS A 273 17.50 13.77 -32.86
#